data_579b75630b3f0c32798f5e10e82575ac
#
_entry.id   579b75630b3f0c32798f5e10e82575ac
#
_cell.length_a   1.000
_cell.length_b   1.000
_cell.length_c   1.000
_cell.angle_alpha   90.00
_cell.angle_beta   90.00
_cell.angle_gamma   90.00
#
_symmetry.space_group_name_H-M   'P 1'
#
loop_
_entity.id
_entity.type
_entity.pdbx_description
1 polymer ?
#
loop_
_entity_poly.entity_id
_entity_poly.type
_entity_poly.pdbx_seq_one_letter_code
_entity_poly.pdbx_strand_id
1 'polypeptide(L)'
;MDKKLRVGILGGTGMVGQRFISLLENHPWFEVVAIAASPRSAGKTYEEAIGGRWKMTTPMPEAVKKIVVQDVSDVDSVASKVDFVFSAVDMTKDEIKKIEEEYAKTETPVVSNNSAHRWTPDVPMVVPELNPEHLEVIADQKKRLGTTRGFIVVKPNCSIQSYTPALLSLIHISEPTRRVVIS
;
A
#
# COMPACT_ATOMS: atom_id res chain seq x y z
N MET A 1 22.06 13.47 -0.68
CA MET A 1 20.78 12.90 -0.14
C MET A 1 20.04 12.34 -1.32
N ASP A 2 19.79 11.05 -1.32
CA ASP A 2 19.04 10.41 -2.40
C ASP A 2 17.62 10.97 -2.41
N LYS A 3 17.10 11.22 -3.62
CA LYS A 3 15.77 11.76 -3.82
C LYS A 3 14.73 10.79 -3.24
N LYS A 4 13.88 11.25 -2.33
CA LYS A 4 12.79 10.44 -1.80
C LYS A 4 11.81 10.04 -2.92
N LEU A 5 11.25 8.83 -2.83
CA LEU A 5 10.17 8.39 -3.71
C LEU A 5 8.88 9.10 -3.32
N ARG A 6 8.17 9.59 -4.33
CA ARG A 6 6.89 10.30 -4.20
C ARG A 6 5.77 9.27 -4.04
N VAL A 7 5.02 9.38 -2.97
CA VAL A 7 3.98 8.41 -2.61
C VAL A 7 2.60 9.04 -2.67
N GLY A 8 1.66 8.31 -3.27
CA GLY A 8 0.23 8.59 -3.20
C GLY A 8 -0.47 7.70 -2.18
N ILE A 9 -1.46 8.25 -1.47
CA ILE A 9 -2.31 7.49 -0.54
C ILE A 9 -3.73 7.47 -1.07
N LEU A 10 -4.16 6.32 -1.57
CA LEU A 10 -5.54 6.08 -2.00
C LEU A 10 -6.39 5.69 -0.79
N GLY A 11 -7.49 6.36 -0.57
CA GLY A 11 -8.31 6.21 0.64
C GLY A 11 -7.75 6.96 1.85
N GLY A 12 -7.00 8.06 1.62
CA GLY A 12 -6.28 8.80 2.65
C GLY A 12 -7.14 9.38 3.78
N THR A 13 -8.43 9.56 3.58
CA THR A 13 -9.35 10.06 4.62
C THR A 13 -9.86 8.97 5.58
N GLY A 14 -9.71 7.70 5.22
CA GLY A 14 -10.03 6.55 6.07
C GLY A 14 -8.99 6.32 7.17
N MET A 15 -9.34 5.49 8.16
CA MET A 15 -8.45 5.21 9.31
C MET A 15 -7.09 4.64 8.89
N VAL A 16 -7.08 3.70 7.94
CA VAL A 16 -5.84 3.08 7.45
C VAL A 16 -5.01 4.08 6.65
N GLY A 17 -5.65 4.90 5.82
CA GLY A 17 -4.96 5.97 5.08
C GLY A 17 -4.33 7.00 6.02
N GLN A 18 -5.02 7.42 7.08
CA GLN A 18 -4.46 8.27 8.13
C GLN A 18 -3.25 7.62 8.81
N ARG A 19 -3.30 6.29 9.03
CA ARG A 19 -2.17 5.56 9.62
C ARG A 19 -0.96 5.55 8.69
N PHE A 20 -1.14 5.34 7.39
CA PHE A 20 -0.04 5.49 6.42
C PHE A 20 0.58 6.89 6.48
N ILE A 21 -0.24 7.92 6.45
CA ILE A 21 0.22 9.32 6.51
C ILE A 21 1.02 9.58 7.78
N SER A 22 0.55 9.11 8.94
CA SER A 22 1.25 9.24 10.21
C SER A 22 2.59 8.49 10.23
N LEU A 23 2.66 7.29 9.65
CA LEU A 23 3.89 6.48 9.61
C LEU A 23 4.91 7.00 8.60
N LEU A 24 4.46 7.69 7.57
CA LEU A 24 5.32 8.26 6.53
C LEU A 24 5.84 9.67 6.86
N GLU A 25 5.41 10.24 7.99
CA GLU A 25 5.97 11.50 8.46
C GLU A 25 7.48 11.35 8.71
N ASN A 26 8.26 12.24 8.09
CA ASN A 26 9.74 12.22 8.17
C ASN A 26 10.39 10.89 7.74
N HIS A 27 9.69 10.08 6.93
CA HIS A 27 10.25 8.81 6.46
C HIS A 27 11.53 9.05 5.63
N PRO A 28 12.60 8.23 5.80
CA PRO A 28 13.88 8.47 5.14
C PRO A 28 13.82 8.32 3.62
N TRP A 29 12.95 7.46 3.10
CA TRP A 29 12.89 7.09 1.67
C TRP A 29 11.64 7.56 0.95
N PHE A 30 10.57 7.92 1.67
CA PHE A 30 9.26 8.21 1.10
C PHE A 30 8.75 9.60 1.49
N GLU A 31 8.04 10.24 0.56
CA GLU A 31 7.37 11.51 0.76
C GLU A 31 5.93 11.43 0.23
N VAL A 32 4.95 11.75 1.07
CA VAL A 32 3.54 11.79 0.65
C VAL A 32 3.30 13.07 -0.14
N VAL A 33 3.01 12.95 -1.42
CA VAL A 33 2.78 14.08 -2.34
C VAL A 33 1.36 14.13 -2.90
N ALA A 34 0.61 13.03 -2.82
CA ALA A 34 -0.76 12.96 -3.29
C ALA A 34 -1.63 12.18 -2.29
N ILE A 35 -2.83 12.68 -2.08
CA ILE A 35 -3.85 12.00 -1.28
C ILE A 35 -5.11 11.96 -2.13
N ALA A 36 -5.66 10.76 -2.32
CA ALA A 36 -6.89 10.56 -3.05
C ALA A 36 -7.93 9.89 -2.18
N ALA A 37 -9.18 10.26 -2.37
CA ALA A 37 -10.32 9.73 -1.63
C ALA A 37 -11.58 9.75 -2.49
N SER A 38 -12.73 9.49 -1.88
CA SER A 38 -14.02 9.55 -2.57
C SER A 38 -14.32 10.97 -3.09
N PRO A 39 -15.18 11.10 -4.11
CA PRO A 39 -15.60 12.40 -4.67
C PRO A 39 -16.08 13.42 -3.62
N ARG A 40 -16.63 12.96 -2.50
CA ARG A 40 -17.08 13.86 -1.40
C ARG A 40 -15.95 14.65 -0.75
N SER A 41 -14.74 14.11 -0.78
CA SER A 41 -13.56 14.72 -0.17
C SER A 41 -12.68 15.43 -1.20
N ALA A 42 -12.83 15.13 -2.47
CA ALA A 42 -12.05 15.70 -3.56
C ALA A 42 -12.23 17.23 -3.66
N GLY A 43 -11.18 17.93 -4.01
CA GLY A 43 -11.14 19.39 -4.16
C GLY A 43 -10.95 20.18 -2.86
N LYS A 44 -10.98 19.53 -1.69
CA LYS A 44 -10.70 20.14 -0.38
C LYS A 44 -9.25 19.93 0.01
N THR A 45 -8.71 20.80 0.86
CA THR A 45 -7.44 20.49 1.52
C THR A 45 -7.62 19.27 2.42
N TYR A 46 -6.53 18.54 2.68
CA TYR A 46 -6.62 17.32 3.49
C TYR A 46 -7.15 17.61 4.90
N GLU A 47 -6.74 18.72 5.52
CA GLU A 47 -7.23 19.18 6.82
C GLU A 47 -8.75 19.41 6.80
N GLU A 48 -9.27 20.12 5.77
CA GLU A 48 -10.72 20.33 5.59
C GLU A 48 -11.46 19.01 5.32
N ALA A 49 -10.89 18.13 4.47
CA ALA A 49 -11.49 16.84 4.14
C ALA A 49 -11.59 15.92 5.37
N ILE A 50 -10.64 16.00 6.28
CA ILE A 50 -10.68 15.28 7.57
C ILE A 50 -11.69 15.92 8.52
N GLY A 51 -11.74 17.26 8.61
CA GLY A 51 -12.77 17.95 9.38
C GLY A 51 -12.90 17.47 10.83
N GLY A 52 -11.80 17.33 11.56
CA GLY A 52 -11.78 16.85 12.95
C GLY A 52 -11.88 15.33 13.13
N ARG A 53 -11.93 14.55 12.05
CA ARG A 53 -11.97 13.07 12.08
C ARG A 53 -10.58 12.42 12.08
N TRP A 54 -9.54 13.16 12.45
CA TRP A 54 -8.22 12.58 12.65
C TRP A 54 -8.24 11.60 13.82
N LYS A 55 -7.87 10.36 13.60
CA LYS A 55 -7.98 9.25 14.59
C LYS A 55 -6.65 8.79 15.15
N MET A 56 -5.54 9.37 14.69
CA MET A 56 -4.21 9.00 15.19
C MET A 56 -3.91 9.71 16.51
N THR A 57 -3.08 9.07 17.32
CA THR A 57 -2.60 9.65 18.60
C THR A 57 -1.61 10.78 18.41
N THR A 58 -0.88 10.77 17.29
CA THR A 58 0.02 11.86 16.88
C THR A 58 -0.76 12.96 16.15
N PRO A 59 -0.33 14.23 16.22
CA PRO A 59 -0.91 15.29 15.40
C PRO A 59 -0.86 14.96 13.90
N MET A 60 -1.74 15.59 13.13
CA MET A 60 -1.68 15.50 11.67
C MET A 60 -0.39 16.19 11.18
N PRO A 61 0.43 15.52 10.34
CA PRO A 61 1.66 16.10 9.81
C PRO A 61 1.40 17.40 9.04
N GLU A 62 2.18 18.43 9.30
CA GLU A 62 2.01 19.74 8.66
C GLU A 62 2.16 19.67 7.13
N ALA A 63 3.06 18.81 6.65
CA ALA A 63 3.35 18.64 5.23
C ALA A 63 2.12 18.21 4.41
N VAL A 64 1.19 17.47 5.01
CA VAL A 64 0.02 16.94 4.27
C VAL A 64 -1.23 17.80 4.41
N LYS A 65 -1.32 18.69 5.40
CA LYS A 65 -2.52 19.50 5.69
C LYS A 65 -3.06 20.24 4.47
N LYS A 66 -2.15 20.83 3.69
CA LYS A 66 -2.46 21.67 2.52
C LYS A 66 -2.58 20.90 1.21
N ILE A 67 -2.33 19.59 1.20
CA ILE A 67 -2.49 18.78 -0.01
C ILE A 67 -3.97 18.78 -0.37
N VAL A 68 -4.27 19.14 -1.60
CA VAL A 68 -5.64 19.05 -2.13
C VAL A 68 -5.96 17.59 -2.41
N VAL A 69 -7.00 17.07 -1.78
CA VAL A 69 -7.46 15.70 -1.96
C VAL A 69 -7.99 15.54 -3.37
N GLN A 70 -7.50 14.52 -4.07
CA GLN A 70 -7.92 14.18 -5.44
C GLN A 70 -9.04 13.13 -5.40
N ASP A 71 -9.80 13.04 -6.48
CA ASP A 71 -10.71 11.92 -6.68
C ASP A 71 -9.89 10.66 -6.98
N VAL A 72 -10.16 9.57 -6.26
CA VAL A 72 -9.45 8.31 -6.45
C VAL A 72 -9.71 7.71 -7.85
N SER A 73 -10.81 8.08 -8.47
CA SER A 73 -11.18 7.65 -9.83
C SER A 73 -10.45 8.43 -10.93
N ASP A 74 -9.85 9.58 -10.60
CA ASP A 74 -9.00 10.36 -11.52
C ASP A 74 -7.57 9.80 -11.50
N VAL A 75 -7.43 8.61 -12.06
CA VAL A 75 -6.20 7.81 -12.01
C VAL A 75 -5.01 8.56 -12.62
N ASP A 76 -5.18 9.16 -13.78
CA ASP A 76 -4.10 9.83 -14.51
C ASP A 76 -3.56 11.05 -13.74
N SER A 77 -4.46 11.82 -13.13
CA SER A 77 -4.08 12.99 -12.32
C SER A 77 -3.24 12.60 -11.10
N VAL A 78 -3.58 11.48 -10.45
CA VAL A 78 -2.81 10.98 -9.29
C VAL A 78 -1.51 10.33 -9.76
N ALA A 79 -1.57 9.43 -10.73
CA ALA A 79 -0.44 8.66 -11.23
C ALA A 79 0.72 9.54 -11.74
N SER A 80 0.40 10.65 -12.41
CA SER A 80 1.41 11.60 -12.91
C SER A 80 2.28 12.25 -11.82
N LYS A 81 1.82 12.27 -10.58
CA LYS A 81 2.49 12.95 -9.46
C LYS A 81 3.34 12.03 -8.60
N VAL A 82 3.13 10.73 -8.68
CA VAL A 82 3.66 9.74 -7.74
C VAL A 82 4.59 8.73 -8.41
N ASP A 83 5.44 8.12 -7.62
CA ASP A 83 6.27 7.00 -8.06
C ASP A 83 5.58 5.65 -7.77
N PHE A 84 4.74 5.59 -6.74
CA PHE A 84 3.86 4.45 -6.44
C PHE A 84 2.74 4.90 -5.47
N VAL A 85 1.76 4.02 -5.22
CA VAL A 85 0.66 4.31 -4.31
C VAL A 85 0.49 3.23 -3.24
N PHE A 86 0.10 3.65 -2.03
CA PHE A 86 -0.53 2.77 -1.04
C PHE A 86 -2.04 2.85 -1.20
N SER A 87 -2.70 1.68 -1.32
CA SER A 87 -4.15 1.61 -1.46
C SER A 87 -4.80 1.13 -0.16
N ALA A 88 -5.70 1.95 0.35
CA ALA A 88 -6.57 1.70 1.50
C ALA A 88 -7.99 2.20 1.22
N VAL A 89 -8.45 2.07 -0.01
CA VAL A 89 -9.79 2.48 -0.42
C VAL A 89 -10.87 1.61 0.23
N ASP A 90 -12.01 2.21 0.53
CA ASP A 90 -13.18 1.53 1.10
C ASP A 90 -14.30 1.50 0.05
N MET A 91 -14.34 0.41 -0.70
CA MET A 91 -15.26 0.15 -1.80
C MET A 91 -15.58 -1.34 -1.85
N THR A 92 -16.45 -1.76 -2.77
CA THR A 92 -16.68 -3.18 -3.05
C THR A 92 -15.40 -3.84 -3.60
N LYS A 93 -15.26 -5.15 -3.42
CA LYS A 93 -14.06 -5.87 -3.89
C LYS A 93 -13.83 -5.71 -5.39
N ASP A 94 -14.89 -5.67 -6.18
CA ASP A 94 -14.80 -5.55 -7.63
C ASP A 94 -14.36 -4.14 -8.05
N GLU A 95 -14.87 -3.11 -7.38
CA GLU A 95 -14.42 -1.73 -7.59
C GLU A 95 -12.96 -1.55 -7.18
N ILE A 96 -12.53 -2.15 -6.04
CA ILE A 96 -11.13 -2.12 -5.61
C ILE A 96 -10.23 -2.78 -6.65
N LYS A 97 -10.60 -3.97 -7.14
CA LYS A 97 -9.83 -4.65 -8.19
C LYS A 97 -9.67 -3.78 -9.43
N LYS A 98 -10.77 -3.21 -9.89
CA LYS A 98 -10.77 -2.35 -11.07
C LYS A 98 -9.85 -1.15 -10.89
N ILE A 99 -10.02 -0.40 -9.79
CA ILE A 99 -9.25 0.83 -9.57
C ILE A 99 -7.76 0.53 -9.39
N GLU A 100 -7.39 -0.52 -8.63
CA GLU A 100 -6.00 -0.90 -8.43
C GLU A 100 -5.34 -1.38 -9.73
N GLU A 101 -6.07 -2.09 -10.60
CA GLU A 101 -5.58 -2.47 -11.93
C GLU A 101 -5.45 -1.25 -12.88
N GLU A 102 -6.35 -0.28 -12.80
CA GLU A 102 -6.24 0.96 -13.56
C GLU A 102 -4.97 1.73 -13.16
N TYR A 103 -4.67 1.88 -11.87
CA TYR A 103 -3.40 2.46 -11.41
C TYR A 103 -2.19 1.66 -11.90
N ALA A 104 -2.21 0.34 -11.80
CA ALA A 104 -1.10 -0.47 -12.29
C ALA A 104 -0.88 -0.30 -13.80
N LYS A 105 -1.95 -0.19 -14.60
CA LYS A 105 -1.88 0.05 -16.05
C LYS A 105 -1.29 1.41 -16.42
N THR A 106 -1.34 2.41 -15.57
CA THR A 106 -0.61 3.68 -15.76
C THR A 106 0.86 3.61 -15.34
N GLU A 107 1.43 2.41 -15.25
CA GLU A 107 2.80 2.15 -14.81
C GLU A 107 3.08 2.59 -13.36
N THR A 108 2.02 2.72 -12.54
CA THR A 108 2.10 3.09 -11.13
C THR A 108 1.98 1.84 -10.26
N PRO A 109 3.04 1.39 -9.57
CA PRO A 109 2.96 0.29 -8.63
C PRO A 109 1.96 0.56 -7.50
N VAL A 110 1.19 -0.46 -7.12
CA VAL A 110 0.18 -0.40 -6.07
C VAL A 110 0.56 -1.35 -4.93
N VAL A 111 0.74 -0.81 -3.74
CA VAL A 111 0.90 -1.60 -2.50
C VAL A 111 -0.42 -1.56 -1.75
N SER A 112 -1.19 -2.65 -1.82
CA SER A 112 -2.57 -2.66 -1.34
C SER A 112 -2.70 -3.23 0.08
N ASN A 113 -3.43 -2.50 0.92
CA ASN A 113 -3.91 -2.98 2.21
C ASN A 113 -5.19 -3.81 2.08
N ASN A 114 -5.85 -3.77 0.92
CA ASN A 114 -7.16 -4.36 0.70
C ASN A 114 -7.10 -5.87 0.51
N SER A 115 -8.24 -6.53 0.69
CA SER A 115 -8.36 -7.97 0.53
C SER A 115 -8.77 -8.40 -0.87
N ALA A 116 -9.06 -7.46 -1.77
CA ALA A 116 -9.68 -7.74 -3.06
C ALA A 116 -8.84 -8.67 -3.94
N HIS A 117 -7.53 -8.41 -4.01
CA HIS A 117 -6.60 -9.18 -4.83
C HIS A 117 -5.90 -10.35 -4.13
N ARG A 118 -6.19 -10.64 -2.86
CA ARG A 118 -5.48 -11.70 -2.10
C ARG A 118 -5.57 -13.10 -2.74
N TRP A 119 -6.59 -13.35 -3.53
CA TRP A 119 -6.81 -14.62 -4.22
C TRP A 119 -6.64 -14.51 -5.74
N THR A 120 -6.08 -13.41 -6.23
CA THR A 120 -5.73 -13.26 -7.65
C THR A 120 -4.39 -13.96 -7.88
N PRO A 121 -4.32 -14.98 -8.75
CA PRO A 121 -3.15 -15.88 -8.80
C PRO A 121 -1.81 -15.22 -9.07
N ASP A 122 -1.80 -14.13 -9.84
CA ASP A 122 -0.61 -13.39 -10.23
C ASP A 122 -0.37 -12.12 -9.39
N VAL A 123 -1.11 -11.94 -8.30
CA VAL A 123 -0.91 -10.86 -7.35
C VAL A 123 -0.25 -11.40 -6.09
N PRO A 124 1.00 -11.03 -5.79
CA PRO A 124 1.69 -11.53 -4.62
C PRO A 124 1.09 -11.00 -3.32
N MET A 125 0.86 -11.89 -2.36
CA MET A 125 0.50 -11.56 -0.98
C MET A 125 1.73 -11.78 -0.11
N VAL A 126 2.35 -10.70 0.39
CA VAL A 126 3.70 -10.74 0.93
C VAL A 126 3.78 -10.31 2.38
N VAL A 127 4.48 -11.10 3.17
CA VAL A 127 5.17 -10.70 4.40
C VAL A 127 6.66 -10.81 4.09
N PRO A 128 7.40 -9.69 3.93
CA PRO A 128 8.75 -9.70 3.38
C PRO A 128 9.75 -10.62 4.10
N GLU A 129 9.57 -10.81 5.39
CA GLU A 129 10.41 -11.67 6.23
C GLU A 129 10.12 -13.17 6.04
N LEU A 130 8.99 -13.51 5.40
CA LEU A 130 8.51 -14.90 5.34
C LEU A 130 8.54 -15.47 3.93
N ASN A 131 8.05 -14.72 2.96
CA ASN A 131 7.81 -15.21 1.61
C ASN A 131 8.16 -14.17 0.53
N PRO A 132 9.37 -13.57 0.57
CA PRO A 132 9.79 -12.59 -0.44
C PRO A 132 9.78 -13.15 -1.86
N GLU A 133 10.00 -14.45 -2.03
CA GLU A 133 9.95 -15.17 -3.31
C GLU A 133 8.58 -15.08 -4.00
N HIS A 134 7.51 -14.82 -3.25
CA HIS A 134 6.19 -14.62 -3.85
C HIS A 134 6.13 -13.39 -4.77
N LEU A 135 7.08 -12.46 -4.65
CA LEU A 135 7.20 -11.32 -5.57
C LEU A 135 7.54 -11.75 -7.02
N GLU A 136 8.04 -12.96 -7.25
CA GLU A 136 8.37 -13.45 -8.58
C GLU A 136 7.15 -13.53 -9.50
N VAL A 137 5.93 -13.75 -8.96
CA VAL A 137 4.69 -13.78 -9.75
C VAL A 137 4.35 -12.42 -10.40
N ILE A 138 4.99 -11.33 -9.98
CA ILE A 138 4.85 -10.00 -10.60
C ILE A 138 5.20 -10.05 -12.10
N ALA A 139 6.11 -10.91 -12.50
CA ALA A 139 6.47 -11.05 -13.90
C ALA A 139 5.27 -11.49 -14.76
N ASP A 140 4.47 -12.43 -14.27
CA ASP A 140 3.28 -12.91 -14.97
C ASP A 140 2.13 -11.89 -14.89
N GLN A 141 1.99 -11.21 -13.74
CA GLN A 141 1.04 -10.11 -13.59
C GLN A 141 1.29 -9.00 -14.62
N LYS A 142 2.54 -8.58 -14.80
CA LYS A 142 2.92 -7.56 -15.79
C LYS A 142 2.58 -7.99 -17.21
N LYS A 143 2.76 -9.26 -17.56
CA LYS A 143 2.33 -9.81 -18.88
C LYS A 143 0.83 -9.69 -19.04
N ARG A 144 0.04 -10.06 -18.02
CA ARG A 144 -1.43 -9.96 -18.05
C ARG A 144 -1.93 -8.52 -18.17
N LEU A 145 -1.32 -7.60 -17.40
CA LEU A 145 -1.70 -6.18 -17.39
C LEU A 145 -1.16 -5.39 -18.58
N GLY A 146 -0.15 -5.92 -19.29
CA GLY A 146 0.55 -5.21 -20.36
C GLY A 146 1.45 -4.08 -19.87
N THR A 147 2.03 -4.23 -18.67
CA THR A 147 2.84 -3.20 -18.01
C THR A 147 4.32 -3.57 -17.96
N THR A 148 5.18 -2.59 -17.83
CA THR A 148 6.63 -2.77 -17.63
C THR A 148 7.05 -2.48 -16.19
N ARG A 149 6.46 -1.45 -15.57
CA ARG A 149 6.75 -1.02 -14.21
C ARG A 149 5.56 -1.23 -13.26
N GLY A 150 4.33 -1.05 -13.75
CA GLY A 150 3.12 -1.15 -12.95
C GLY A 150 2.86 -2.58 -12.48
N PHE A 151 2.49 -2.72 -11.22
CA PHE A 151 2.09 -3.99 -10.60
C PHE A 151 1.29 -3.74 -9.32
N ILE A 152 0.65 -4.78 -8.81
CA ILE A 152 -0.08 -4.78 -7.54
C ILE A 152 0.56 -5.80 -6.62
N VAL A 153 0.81 -5.40 -5.37
CA VAL A 153 1.21 -6.28 -4.26
C VAL A 153 0.23 -6.08 -3.12
N VAL A 154 -0.19 -7.16 -2.48
CA VAL A 154 -1.10 -7.08 -1.33
C VAL A 154 -0.43 -7.57 -0.06
N LYS A 155 -0.81 -6.98 1.06
CA LYS A 155 -0.48 -7.53 2.37
C LYS A 155 -1.50 -8.58 2.81
N PRO A 156 -1.13 -9.56 3.65
CA PRO A 156 -2.06 -10.50 4.27
C PRO A 156 -3.00 -9.79 5.26
N ASN A 157 -3.84 -10.58 5.92
CA ASN A 157 -4.70 -10.07 6.99
C ASN A 157 -3.87 -9.44 8.12
N CYS A 158 -4.39 -8.34 8.68
CA CYS A 158 -3.69 -7.59 9.74
C CYS A 158 -3.39 -8.44 10.99
N SER A 159 -4.26 -9.38 11.33
CA SER A 159 -4.04 -10.30 12.46
C SER A 159 -2.87 -11.26 12.20
N ILE A 160 -2.77 -11.81 10.99
CA ILE A 160 -1.69 -12.74 10.63
C ILE A 160 -0.35 -12.01 10.57
N GLN A 161 -0.29 -10.89 9.90
CA GLN A 161 0.95 -10.14 9.68
C GLN A 161 1.65 -9.71 10.98
N SER A 162 0.89 -9.49 12.05
CA SER A 162 1.44 -9.00 13.32
C SER A 162 2.22 -10.07 14.10
N TYR A 163 1.85 -11.34 13.99
CA TYR A 163 2.46 -12.42 14.79
C TYR A 163 3.26 -13.45 13.99
N THR A 164 3.05 -13.55 12.67
CA THR A 164 3.68 -14.59 11.86
C THR A 164 5.21 -14.51 11.83
N PRO A 165 5.85 -13.32 11.74
CA PRO A 165 7.30 -13.22 11.84
C PRO A 165 7.84 -13.71 13.18
N ALA A 166 7.13 -13.44 14.28
CA ALA A 166 7.52 -13.92 15.61
C ALA A 166 7.43 -15.45 15.71
N LEU A 167 6.36 -16.06 15.16
CA LEU A 167 6.23 -17.53 15.12
C LEU A 167 7.34 -18.18 14.28
N LEU A 168 7.71 -17.59 13.14
CA LEU A 168 8.81 -18.09 12.32
C LEU A 168 10.13 -18.06 13.11
N SER A 169 10.40 -16.98 13.82
CA SER A 169 11.58 -16.85 14.66
C SER A 169 11.63 -17.93 15.74
N LEU A 170 10.50 -18.22 16.39
CA LEU A 170 10.39 -19.29 17.40
C LEU A 170 10.63 -20.69 16.81
N ILE A 171 10.14 -20.98 15.61
CA ILE A 171 10.40 -22.25 14.91
C ILE A 171 11.91 -22.41 14.65
N HIS A 172 12.60 -21.35 14.19
CA HIS A 172 14.04 -21.40 13.95
C HIS A 172 14.86 -21.57 15.23
N ILE A 173 14.39 -21.09 16.38
CA ILE A 173 15.04 -21.26 17.67
C ILE A 173 14.79 -22.68 18.23
N SER A 174 13.59 -23.21 18.08
CA SER A 174 13.20 -24.50 18.67
C SER A 174 13.59 -25.73 17.85
N GLU A 175 13.94 -25.58 16.57
CA GLU A 175 14.36 -26.68 15.69
C GLU A 175 15.82 -26.60 15.15
N PRO A 176 16.81 -26.08 15.89
CA PRO A 176 18.20 -26.04 15.39
C PRO A 176 18.82 -27.44 15.27
N THR A 177 18.23 -28.48 15.87
CA THR A 177 18.78 -29.83 16.00
C THR A 177 18.39 -30.79 14.87
N ARG A 178 17.48 -30.46 13.98
CA ARG A 178 17.10 -31.35 12.86
C ARG A 178 18.07 -31.36 11.68
N ARG A 179 19.14 -30.59 11.72
CA ARG A 179 20.17 -30.57 10.68
C ARG A 179 21.44 -31.36 11.01
N VAL A 180 21.46 -32.16 12.08
CA VAL A 180 22.59 -33.06 12.38
C VAL A 180 22.07 -34.48 12.27
N VAL A 181 22.76 -35.18 11.42
CA VAL A 181 22.73 -36.62 11.06
C VAL A 181 22.02 -36.90 9.74
N ILE A 182 22.83 -36.94 8.71
CA ILE A 182 22.99 -38.18 7.99
C ILE A 182 24.45 -38.20 7.53
N SER A 183 25.27 -38.98 8.21
CA SER A 183 26.48 -39.60 7.64
C SER A 183 26.07 -40.91 7.03
#